data_e234c928db304d132376acd7a75aa3e3
#
_entry.id   e234c928db304d132376acd7a75aa3e3
#
_cell.length_a   1.000
_cell.length_b   1.000
_cell.length_c   1.000
_cell.angle_alpha   90.00
_cell.angle_beta   90.00
_cell.angle_gamma   90.00
#
_symmetry.space_group_name_H-M   'P 1'
#
loop_
_entity.id
_entity.type
_entity.pdbx_description
1 polymer ?
#
loop_
_entity_poly.entity_id
_entity_poly.type
_entity_poly.pdbx_seq_one_letter_code
_entity_poly.pdbx_strand_id
1 'polypeptide(L)'
;MSTPTQPIFPAVTNRHPRVLISGAGLAGLLLGILLEKAGIPYDIYERAAEIKPIGAVMSLSPNILTAFEQLGLYEELMSFSKEAIDSTFYTDQLDVVTTNAAITADLVGYECILFARPELYDLLYRQIPSSKVHFSMKVVSFEQDKKGVTITLGDNTTVRGDILVGADGAHSAVRTHLYKALNKQGLLPRSDTEAMSVSYISLVGTTDALDPTKYPCVLRENCNSSFIIGDKKTPYTWCTFTIPGNRICWNVIIQLGLDPVADELAGSPDWVVQENNKKMMDSIRHFKTPYGTMGDLFDVTQIERVSKVSFEDKLFETWNHGRVVLVGDAAHKLLPSTGAGAVNAMQDSVLLGNHIYDIHPTSHENIKAALSDYKEERFDAVKEQYPQSYISAKIMYGHTLSERILRQVVFNWLPESIKRKQLLKDTAYRPQANFLPLVPKREVFKRIQKEKEEEEGKKIPAAL
;
A
#
# COMPACT_ATOMS: atom_id res chain seq x y z
N MET A 1 15.69 58.03 -29.60
CA MET A 1 14.49 57.24 -29.76
C MET A 1 14.87 55.81 -29.37
N SER A 2 14.58 55.43 -28.15
CA SER A 2 14.85 54.08 -27.63
C SER A 2 13.64 53.20 -27.97
N THR A 3 13.91 52.14 -28.74
CA THR A 3 12.94 51.07 -29.06
C THR A 3 12.50 50.34 -27.76
N PRO A 4 11.20 50.15 -27.53
CA PRO A 4 10.75 49.39 -26.36
C PRO A 4 11.11 47.90 -26.57
N THR A 5 11.90 47.35 -25.64
CA THR A 5 12.17 45.92 -25.51
C THR A 5 10.84 45.22 -25.17
N GLN A 6 10.33 44.41 -26.09
CA GLN A 6 9.20 43.52 -25.80
C GLN A 6 9.57 42.54 -24.66
N PRO A 7 8.68 42.27 -23.73
CA PRO A 7 8.91 41.25 -22.71
C PRO A 7 9.06 39.85 -23.39
N ILE A 8 10.20 39.21 -23.20
CA ILE A 8 10.43 37.83 -23.64
C ILE A 8 9.58 36.93 -22.72
N PHE A 9 8.38 36.60 -23.14
CA PHE A 9 7.64 35.52 -22.52
C PHE A 9 8.41 34.24 -22.78
N PRO A 10 8.68 33.36 -21.75
CA PRO A 10 9.29 32.07 -21.99
C PRO A 10 8.40 31.29 -22.95
N ALA A 11 9.00 30.69 -23.97
CA ALA A 11 8.30 29.90 -24.98
C ALA A 11 7.46 28.83 -24.28
N VAL A 12 6.15 28.88 -24.45
CA VAL A 12 5.23 27.83 -24.03
C VAL A 12 5.55 26.60 -24.88
N THR A 13 6.20 25.62 -24.27
CA THR A 13 6.56 24.37 -24.97
C THR A 13 5.36 23.44 -25.01
N ASN A 14 4.95 23.05 -26.21
CA ASN A 14 3.86 22.07 -26.46
C ASN A 14 4.30 20.61 -26.16
N ARG A 15 5.33 20.41 -25.32
CA ARG A 15 5.84 19.10 -24.90
C ARG A 15 5.23 18.67 -23.56
N HIS A 16 5.15 17.38 -23.33
CA HIS A 16 4.85 16.85 -22.00
C HIS A 16 5.95 17.24 -20.98
N PRO A 17 5.58 17.41 -19.68
CA PRO A 17 6.55 17.69 -18.64
C PRO A 17 7.47 16.48 -18.41
N ARG A 18 8.78 16.73 -18.15
CA ARG A 18 9.71 15.69 -17.69
C ARG A 18 9.54 15.47 -16.18
N VAL A 19 9.24 14.23 -15.78
CA VAL A 19 8.97 13.87 -14.41
C VAL A 19 10.15 13.15 -13.78
N LEU A 20 10.63 13.63 -12.63
CA LEU A 20 11.65 12.97 -11.81
C LEU A 20 10.94 12.30 -10.63
N ILE A 21 11.13 10.99 -10.46
CA ILE A 21 10.47 10.21 -9.40
C ILE A 21 11.54 9.77 -8.40
N SER A 22 11.41 10.16 -7.14
CA SER A 22 12.25 9.69 -6.04
C SER A 22 11.60 8.47 -5.38
N GLY A 23 12.21 7.30 -5.55
CA GLY A 23 11.79 6.01 -4.98
C GLY A 23 11.16 5.06 -6.00
N ALA A 24 11.70 3.84 -6.08
CA ALA A 24 11.16 2.72 -6.86
C ALA A 24 10.24 1.81 -6.00
N GLY A 25 9.46 2.41 -5.10
CA GLY A 25 8.38 1.74 -4.38
C GLY A 25 7.16 1.49 -5.27
N LEU A 26 6.09 0.90 -4.72
CA LEU A 26 4.86 0.58 -5.47
C LEU A 26 4.27 1.81 -6.17
N ALA A 27 4.23 2.96 -5.48
CA ALA A 27 3.75 4.21 -6.08
C ALA A 27 4.66 4.67 -7.22
N GLY A 28 5.98 4.70 -7.01
CA GLY A 28 6.91 5.17 -8.04
C GLY A 28 6.94 4.28 -9.28
N LEU A 29 6.90 2.96 -9.09
CA LEU A 29 6.86 2.00 -10.20
C LEU A 29 5.54 2.10 -10.97
N LEU A 30 4.39 2.13 -10.28
CA LEU A 30 3.10 2.23 -10.98
C LEU A 30 2.96 3.57 -11.72
N LEU A 31 3.41 4.68 -11.11
CA LEU A 31 3.45 5.96 -11.80
C LEU A 31 4.36 5.91 -13.04
N GLY A 32 5.54 5.28 -12.93
CA GLY A 32 6.43 5.08 -14.07
C GLY A 32 5.76 4.32 -15.22
N ILE A 33 5.04 3.24 -14.92
CA ILE A 33 4.26 2.47 -15.92
C ILE A 33 3.21 3.36 -16.61
N LEU A 34 2.48 4.14 -15.84
CA LEU A 34 1.44 5.02 -16.35
C LEU A 34 2.04 6.12 -17.26
N LEU A 35 3.14 6.73 -16.84
CA LEU A 35 3.85 7.74 -17.64
C LEU A 35 4.45 7.13 -18.94
N GLU A 36 4.96 5.90 -18.87
CA GLU A 36 5.43 5.17 -20.07
C GLU A 36 4.28 4.97 -21.06
N LYS A 37 3.12 4.50 -20.58
CA LYS A 37 1.91 4.32 -21.40
C LYS A 37 1.39 5.64 -21.98
N ALA A 38 1.56 6.75 -21.26
CA ALA A 38 1.16 8.09 -21.69
C ALA A 38 2.19 8.76 -22.63
N GLY A 39 3.36 8.17 -22.84
CA GLY A 39 4.46 8.78 -23.62
C GLY A 39 5.09 10.01 -22.94
N ILE A 40 4.96 10.12 -21.60
CA ILE A 40 5.49 11.23 -20.81
C ILE A 40 6.91 10.89 -20.36
N PRO A 41 7.93 11.76 -20.62
CA PRO A 41 9.29 11.50 -20.21
C PRO A 41 9.45 11.50 -18.69
N TYR A 42 10.09 10.44 -18.15
CA TYR A 42 10.35 10.29 -16.72
C TYR A 42 11.65 9.55 -16.45
N ASP A 43 12.13 9.65 -15.20
CA ASP A 43 13.22 8.84 -14.64
C ASP A 43 12.92 8.55 -13.17
N ILE A 44 13.23 7.34 -12.69
CA ILE A 44 13.06 6.88 -11.30
C ILE A 44 14.43 6.74 -10.65
N TYR A 45 14.61 7.35 -9.47
CA TYR A 45 15.85 7.32 -8.68
C TYR A 45 15.61 6.56 -7.38
N GLU A 46 16.28 5.41 -7.22
CA GLU A 46 16.14 4.53 -6.06
C GLU A 46 17.45 4.48 -5.26
N ARG A 47 17.33 4.66 -3.93
CA ARG A 47 18.47 4.62 -3.00
C ARG A 47 19.07 3.23 -2.82
N ALA A 48 18.26 2.17 -2.93
CA ALA A 48 18.72 0.80 -2.82
C ALA A 48 19.54 0.40 -4.05
N ALA A 49 20.48 -0.54 -3.88
CA ALA A 49 21.26 -1.08 -5.00
C ALA A 49 20.42 -2.02 -5.87
N GLU A 50 19.37 -2.61 -5.31
CA GLU A 50 18.46 -3.54 -5.99
C GLU A 50 17.12 -3.59 -5.25
N ILE A 51 16.11 -4.12 -5.90
CA ILE A 51 14.83 -4.46 -5.24
C ILE A 51 15.05 -5.72 -4.41
N LYS A 52 15.04 -5.56 -3.08
CA LYS A 52 15.26 -6.71 -2.18
C LYS A 52 13.99 -7.57 -2.10
N PRO A 53 14.14 -8.91 -2.17
CA PRO A 53 13.01 -9.84 -2.07
C PRO A 53 12.53 -9.99 -0.60
N ILE A 54 12.51 -8.90 0.16
CA ILE A 54 12.11 -8.87 1.57
C ILE A 54 10.66 -8.39 1.67
N GLY A 55 9.88 -9.05 2.46
CA GLY A 55 8.55 -8.58 2.81
C GLY A 55 7.60 -9.69 3.21
N ALA A 56 6.63 -9.29 4.01
CA ALA A 56 5.52 -10.10 4.45
C ALA A 56 4.48 -10.28 3.32
N VAL A 57 3.38 -10.92 3.68
CA VAL A 57 2.16 -10.91 2.86
C VAL A 57 1.73 -9.47 2.54
N MET A 58 1.27 -9.30 1.32
CA MET A 58 0.61 -8.06 0.89
C MET A 58 -0.79 -8.43 0.39
N SER A 59 -1.75 -7.54 0.65
CA SER A 59 -3.09 -7.65 0.11
C SER A 59 -3.37 -6.50 -0.86
N LEU A 60 -4.13 -6.79 -1.90
CA LEU A 60 -4.76 -5.79 -2.74
C LEU A 60 -6.28 -5.95 -2.68
N SER A 61 -6.95 -4.84 -2.48
CA SER A 61 -8.41 -4.77 -2.48
C SER A 61 -8.94 -4.38 -3.87
N PRO A 62 -10.23 -4.56 -4.14
CA PRO A 62 -10.88 -4.15 -5.40
C PRO A 62 -10.58 -2.74 -5.86
N ASN A 63 -10.23 -1.86 -4.94
CA ASN A 63 -9.96 -0.44 -5.16
C ASN A 63 -8.86 -0.16 -6.18
N ILE A 64 -7.93 -1.09 -6.39
CA ILE A 64 -6.82 -0.94 -7.33
C ILE A 64 -6.83 -1.99 -8.44
N LEU A 65 -7.54 -3.12 -8.26
CA LEU A 65 -7.52 -4.23 -9.22
C LEU A 65 -8.02 -3.84 -10.61
N THR A 66 -8.97 -2.89 -10.68
CA THR A 66 -9.44 -2.33 -11.96
C THR A 66 -8.29 -1.64 -12.74
N ALA A 67 -7.36 -0.97 -12.06
CA ALA A 67 -6.20 -0.36 -12.71
C ALA A 67 -5.22 -1.43 -13.23
N PHE A 68 -5.03 -2.53 -12.51
CA PHE A 68 -4.25 -3.67 -13.00
C PHE A 68 -4.88 -4.33 -14.23
N GLU A 69 -6.21 -4.46 -14.26
CA GLU A 69 -6.94 -4.94 -15.44
C GLU A 69 -6.76 -3.99 -16.62
N GLN A 70 -6.89 -2.68 -16.42
CA GLN A 70 -6.68 -1.65 -17.43
C GLN A 70 -5.25 -1.67 -18.02
N LEU A 71 -4.27 -2.00 -17.20
CA LEU A 71 -2.86 -2.13 -17.61
C LEU A 71 -2.55 -3.48 -18.28
N GLY A 72 -3.49 -4.45 -18.27
CA GLY A 72 -3.28 -5.81 -18.77
C GLY A 72 -2.42 -6.69 -17.86
N LEU A 73 -2.34 -6.34 -16.56
CA LEU A 73 -1.52 -7.03 -15.56
C LEU A 73 -2.34 -7.91 -14.59
N TYR A 74 -3.67 -7.89 -14.71
CA TYR A 74 -4.55 -8.59 -13.77
C TYR A 74 -4.35 -10.11 -13.76
N GLU A 75 -4.30 -10.74 -14.93
CA GLU A 75 -4.16 -12.20 -15.02
C GLU A 75 -2.81 -12.68 -14.45
N GLU A 76 -1.72 -11.94 -14.74
CA GLU A 76 -0.42 -12.26 -14.19
C GLU A 76 -0.39 -12.04 -12.66
N LEU A 77 -1.01 -10.98 -12.17
CA LEU A 77 -1.17 -10.73 -10.72
C LEU A 77 -1.93 -11.89 -10.04
N MET A 78 -3.01 -12.38 -10.67
CA MET A 78 -3.78 -13.51 -10.14
C MET A 78 -2.98 -14.81 -10.13
N SER A 79 -2.05 -15.02 -11.07
CA SER A 79 -1.27 -16.26 -11.18
C SER A 79 -0.36 -16.54 -9.96
N PHE A 80 0.02 -15.49 -9.22
CA PHE A 80 0.81 -15.60 -7.99
C PHE A 80 0.05 -15.11 -6.74
N SER A 81 -1.28 -15.02 -6.81
CA SER A 81 -2.14 -14.58 -5.71
C SER A 81 -3.09 -15.69 -5.25
N LYS A 82 -3.60 -15.55 -4.04
CA LYS A 82 -4.77 -16.30 -3.54
C LYS A 82 -5.86 -15.32 -3.12
N GLU A 83 -7.12 -15.63 -3.46
CA GLU A 83 -8.25 -14.85 -2.99
C GLU A 83 -8.49 -15.04 -1.49
N ALA A 84 -8.79 -13.95 -0.80
CA ALA A 84 -9.10 -13.94 0.63
C ALA A 84 -10.61 -14.05 0.83
N ILE A 85 -11.16 -15.24 0.68
CA ILE A 85 -12.61 -15.47 0.77
C ILE A 85 -13.12 -15.64 2.21
N ASP A 86 -12.24 -15.91 3.15
CA ASP A 86 -12.58 -16.03 4.57
C ASP A 86 -11.44 -15.59 5.49
N SER A 87 -11.81 -15.22 6.72
CA SER A 87 -10.86 -14.90 7.79
C SER A 87 -11.42 -15.44 9.10
N THR A 88 -10.68 -16.32 9.76
CA THR A 88 -11.10 -16.90 11.04
C THR A 88 -10.32 -16.28 12.19
N PHE A 89 -11.03 -15.86 13.20
CA PHE A 89 -10.51 -15.30 14.44
C PHE A 89 -10.59 -16.34 15.55
N TYR A 90 -9.51 -16.52 16.27
CA TYR A 90 -9.35 -17.51 17.34
C TYR A 90 -8.94 -16.83 18.64
N THR A 91 -9.23 -17.50 19.76
CA THR A 91 -8.53 -17.25 21.02
C THR A 91 -7.11 -17.84 20.95
N ASP A 92 -6.25 -17.55 21.93
CA ASP A 92 -4.93 -18.14 22.09
C ASP A 92 -4.98 -19.68 22.36
N GLN A 93 -6.15 -20.22 22.73
CA GLN A 93 -6.41 -21.65 22.86
C GLN A 93 -6.93 -22.29 21.55
N LEU A 94 -7.09 -21.50 20.48
CA LEU A 94 -7.66 -21.88 19.19
C LEU A 94 -9.17 -22.14 19.18
N ASP A 95 -9.89 -21.63 20.19
CA ASP A 95 -11.34 -21.60 20.11
C ASP A 95 -11.77 -20.56 19.07
N VAL A 96 -12.69 -20.91 18.19
CA VAL A 96 -13.18 -20.00 17.15
C VAL A 96 -14.03 -18.91 17.80
N VAL A 97 -13.59 -17.65 17.62
CA VAL A 97 -14.34 -16.46 18.03
C VAL A 97 -15.37 -16.08 16.98
N THR A 98 -14.94 -15.99 15.72
CA THR A 98 -15.79 -15.71 14.56
C THR A 98 -15.09 -16.11 13.27
N THR A 99 -15.88 -16.41 12.23
CA THR A 99 -15.38 -16.52 10.86
C THR A 99 -16.15 -15.52 10.00
N ASN A 100 -15.42 -14.62 9.37
CA ASN A 100 -15.98 -13.65 8.44
C ASN A 100 -15.75 -14.14 7.01
N ALA A 101 -16.84 -14.42 6.30
CA ALA A 101 -16.78 -14.67 4.84
C ALA A 101 -16.64 -13.35 4.09
N ALA A 102 -15.77 -13.32 3.09
CA ALA A 102 -15.72 -12.20 2.16
C ALA A 102 -16.94 -12.25 1.24
N ILE A 103 -17.49 -11.08 0.97
CA ILE A 103 -18.61 -10.89 0.06
C ILE A 103 -18.25 -9.87 -1.02
N THR A 104 -16.96 -9.59 -1.17
CA THR A 104 -16.45 -8.49 -1.99
C THR A 104 -16.69 -8.75 -3.47
N ALA A 105 -16.44 -10.00 -3.93
CA ALA A 105 -16.69 -10.37 -5.33
C ALA A 105 -18.15 -10.23 -5.73
N ASP A 106 -19.07 -10.59 -4.84
CA ASP A 106 -20.51 -10.47 -5.09
C ASP A 106 -20.97 -9.01 -5.18
N LEU A 107 -20.30 -8.12 -4.46
CA LEU A 107 -20.66 -6.71 -4.41
C LEU A 107 -20.02 -5.89 -5.52
N VAL A 108 -18.76 -6.19 -5.85
CA VAL A 108 -17.92 -5.31 -6.68
C VAL A 108 -17.17 -6.03 -7.80
N GLY A 109 -17.38 -7.35 -7.95
CA GLY A 109 -16.82 -8.17 -9.03
C GLY A 109 -15.35 -8.58 -8.87
N TYR A 110 -14.73 -8.26 -7.74
CA TYR A 110 -13.36 -8.64 -7.39
C TYR A 110 -13.30 -9.06 -5.93
N GLU A 111 -12.45 -10.03 -5.59
CA GLU A 111 -12.06 -10.31 -4.21
C GLU A 111 -10.80 -9.55 -3.80
N CYS A 112 -10.58 -9.46 -2.48
CA CYS A 112 -9.25 -9.13 -1.97
C CYS A 112 -8.31 -10.29 -2.27
N ILE A 113 -7.09 -9.99 -2.68
CA ILE A 113 -6.07 -11.00 -3.00
C ILE A 113 -4.86 -10.84 -2.08
N LEU A 114 -4.21 -11.97 -1.78
CA LEU A 114 -2.98 -12.02 -0.98
C LEU A 114 -1.88 -12.76 -1.73
N PHE A 115 -0.65 -12.24 -1.57
CA PHE A 115 0.55 -12.78 -2.20
C PHE A 115 1.80 -12.32 -1.43
N ALA A 116 2.96 -12.86 -1.78
CA ALA A 116 4.22 -12.37 -1.25
C ALA A 116 4.60 -11.04 -1.91
N ARG A 117 4.94 -10.05 -1.10
CA ARG A 117 5.26 -8.68 -1.54
C ARG A 117 6.28 -8.59 -2.69
N PRO A 118 7.38 -9.38 -2.72
CA PRO A 118 8.37 -9.31 -3.80
C PRO A 118 7.79 -9.58 -5.19
N GLU A 119 6.76 -10.42 -5.31
CA GLU A 119 6.15 -10.81 -6.59
C GLU A 119 5.47 -9.62 -7.28
N LEU A 120 4.80 -8.75 -6.50
CA LEU A 120 4.21 -7.52 -7.04
C LEU A 120 5.28 -6.51 -7.49
N TYR A 121 6.37 -6.38 -6.73
CA TYR A 121 7.47 -5.50 -7.14
C TYR A 121 8.09 -5.98 -8.45
N ASP A 122 8.34 -7.27 -8.60
CA ASP A 122 8.87 -7.86 -9.81
C ASP A 122 7.92 -7.66 -11.01
N LEU A 123 6.62 -7.90 -10.80
CA LEU A 123 5.60 -7.64 -11.82
C LEU A 123 5.67 -6.19 -12.32
N LEU A 124 5.66 -5.21 -11.41
CA LEU A 124 5.67 -3.80 -11.78
C LEU A 124 7.00 -3.36 -12.40
N TYR A 125 8.13 -3.81 -11.83
CA TYR A 125 9.47 -3.42 -12.31
C TYR A 125 9.72 -3.89 -13.75
N ARG A 126 9.29 -5.10 -14.11
CA ARG A 126 9.44 -5.64 -15.47
C ARG A 126 8.65 -4.87 -16.54
N GLN A 127 7.69 -4.04 -16.15
CA GLN A 127 6.94 -3.19 -17.10
C GLN A 127 7.69 -1.91 -17.48
N ILE A 128 8.79 -1.60 -16.81
CA ILE A 128 9.53 -0.34 -16.99
C ILE A 128 10.85 -0.64 -17.71
N PRO A 129 11.21 0.13 -18.75
CA PRO A 129 12.54 0.01 -19.36
C PRO A 129 13.64 0.19 -18.30
N SER A 130 14.60 -0.74 -18.23
CA SER A 130 15.66 -0.72 -17.22
C SER A 130 16.50 0.57 -17.22
N SER A 131 16.60 1.24 -18.38
CA SER A 131 17.27 2.53 -18.53
C SER A 131 16.57 3.70 -17.82
N LYS A 132 15.33 3.50 -17.35
CA LYS A 132 14.53 4.52 -16.64
C LYS A 132 14.63 4.40 -15.12
N VAL A 133 15.17 3.32 -14.58
CA VAL A 133 15.31 3.09 -13.14
C VAL A 133 16.79 3.13 -12.75
N HIS A 134 17.16 4.11 -11.96
CA HIS A 134 18.53 4.37 -11.52
C HIS A 134 18.70 3.93 -10.06
N PHE A 135 19.27 2.74 -9.85
CA PHE A 135 19.57 2.20 -8.52
C PHE A 135 20.82 2.84 -7.90
N SER A 136 20.96 2.76 -6.58
CA SER A 136 22.02 3.41 -5.80
C SER A 136 22.04 4.93 -5.93
N MET A 137 20.97 5.54 -6.41
CA MET A 137 20.83 6.97 -6.70
C MET A 137 19.82 7.62 -5.73
N LYS A 138 20.27 7.88 -4.49
CA LYS A 138 19.46 8.56 -3.48
C LYS A 138 19.29 10.04 -3.82
N VAL A 139 18.05 10.51 -3.94
CA VAL A 139 17.75 11.96 -3.96
C VAL A 139 17.99 12.53 -2.56
N VAL A 140 18.91 13.48 -2.42
CA VAL A 140 19.28 14.07 -1.13
C VAL A 140 18.73 15.48 -0.93
N SER A 141 18.57 16.23 -2.02
CA SER A 141 17.99 17.58 -1.99
C SER A 141 17.44 17.96 -3.35
N PHE A 142 16.74 19.08 -3.41
CA PHE A 142 16.31 19.68 -4.66
C PHE A 142 16.22 21.20 -4.55
N GLU A 143 16.27 21.86 -5.70
CA GLU A 143 15.97 23.28 -5.88
C GLU A 143 14.91 23.42 -6.98
N GLN A 144 14.00 24.39 -6.85
CA GLN A 144 12.99 24.64 -7.85
C GLN A 144 12.84 26.13 -8.15
N ASP A 145 12.52 26.43 -9.41
CA ASP A 145 12.21 27.77 -9.89
C ASP A 145 11.01 27.73 -10.86
N LYS A 146 10.68 28.88 -11.46
CA LYS A 146 9.62 28.95 -12.48
C LYS A 146 9.92 28.11 -13.73
N LYS A 147 11.17 27.70 -13.97
CA LYS A 147 11.61 27.03 -15.19
C LYS A 147 11.77 25.52 -15.00
N GLY A 148 11.84 25.00 -13.75
CA GLY A 148 12.01 23.58 -13.49
C GLY A 148 12.34 23.25 -12.04
N VAL A 149 12.62 21.98 -11.81
CA VAL A 149 13.16 21.45 -10.56
C VAL A 149 14.45 20.70 -10.84
N THR A 150 15.47 20.92 -10.01
CA THR A 150 16.76 20.23 -10.09
C THR A 150 16.98 19.42 -8.84
N ILE A 151 17.12 18.11 -8.98
CA ILE A 151 17.47 17.22 -7.85
C ILE A 151 18.98 17.09 -7.75
N THR A 152 19.49 16.89 -6.52
CA THR A 152 20.86 16.48 -6.24
C THR A 152 20.85 15.06 -5.70
N LEU A 153 21.67 14.20 -6.31
CA LEU A 153 21.81 12.79 -5.95
C LEU A 153 22.94 12.60 -4.91
N GLY A 154 23.02 11.42 -4.30
CA GLY A 154 23.97 11.12 -3.24
C GLY A 154 25.45 11.17 -3.69
N ASP A 155 25.74 11.06 -4.96
CA ASP A 155 27.06 11.24 -5.58
C ASP A 155 27.37 12.69 -6.00
N ASN A 156 26.50 13.65 -5.63
CA ASN A 156 26.52 15.06 -6.02
C ASN A 156 26.21 15.35 -7.49
N THR A 157 25.81 14.37 -8.28
CA THR A 157 25.28 14.65 -9.63
C THR A 157 23.94 15.36 -9.53
N THR A 158 23.62 16.19 -10.52
CA THR A 158 22.35 16.93 -10.56
C THR A 158 21.57 16.58 -11.81
N VAL A 159 20.25 16.48 -11.67
CA VAL A 159 19.34 16.20 -12.79
C VAL A 159 18.20 17.21 -12.77
N ARG A 160 17.87 17.76 -13.95
CA ARG A 160 16.80 18.75 -14.10
C ARG A 160 15.58 18.14 -14.77
N GLY A 161 14.40 18.46 -14.24
CA GLY A 161 13.09 18.12 -14.77
C GLY A 161 12.08 19.25 -14.62
N ASP A 162 10.83 18.95 -14.93
CA ASP A 162 9.71 19.88 -14.79
C ASP A 162 8.93 19.63 -13.52
N ILE A 163 8.82 18.38 -13.06
CA ILE A 163 8.09 17.93 -11.86
C ILE A 163 8.98 16.97 -11.07
N LEU A 164 8.99 17.09 -9.74
CA LEU A 164 9.57 16.12 -8.81
C LEU A 164 8.46 15.45 -8.02
N VAL A 165 8.41 14.11 -8.09
CA VAL A 165 7.50 13.27 -7.31
C VAL A 165 8.28 12.57 -6.20
N GLY A 166 7.93 12.85 -4.94
CA GLY A 166 8.43 12.14 -3.77
C GLY A 166 7.60 10.87 -3.51
N ALA A 167 8.08 9.73 -4.00
CA ALA A 167 7.54 8.39 -3.78
C ALA A 167 8.47 7.53 -2.90
N ASP A 168 9.29 8.20 -2.06
CA ASP A 168 10.40 7.66 -1.29
C ASP A 168 10.01 7.21 0.13
N GLY A 169 8.71 7.00 0.37
CA GLY A 169 8.15 6.29 1.50
C GLY A 169 8.05 7.12 2.79
N ALA A 170 7.77 6.44 3.91
CA ALA A 170 7.47 7.08 5.21
C ALA A 170 8.56 8.06 5.68
N HIS A 171 9.83 7.76 5.43
CA HIS A 171 10.97 8.61 5.77
C HIS A 171 11.49 9.40 4.55
N SER A 172 10.56 9.99 3.79
CA SER A 172 10.83 10.74 2.56
C SER A 172 11.86 11.86 2.73
N ALA A 173 12.93 11.80 1.95
CA ALA A 173 13.92 12.88 1.86
C ALA A 173 13.34 14.09 1.11
N VAL A 174 12.51 13.84 0.09
CA VAL A 174 11.83 14.91 -0.66
C VAL A 174 10.90 15.69 0.28
N ARG A 175 10.06 15.01 1.07
CA ARG A 175 9.21 15.68 2.07
C ARG A 175 10.04 16.47 3.08
N THR A 176 11.08 15.85 3.64
CA THR A 176 11.94 16.49 4.65
C THR A 176 12.54 17.78 4.11
N HIS A 177 13.05 17.78 2.87
CA HIS A 177 13.61 18.95 2.23
C HIS A 177 12.55 20.02 1.95
N LEU A 178 11.40 19.61 1.41
CA LEU A 178 10.25 20.49 1.15
C LEU A 178 9.79 21.19 2.44
N TYR A 179 9.59 20.44 3.51
CA TYR A 179 9.10 20.96 4.78
C TYR A 179 10.09 21.90 5.43
N LYS A 180 11.40 21.59 5.34
CA LYS A 180 12.45 22.52 5.81
C LYS A 180 12.40 23.87 5.10
N ALA A 181 12.15 23.88 3.78
CA ALA A 181 12.03 25.09 2.99
C ALA A 181 10.76 25.88 3.34
N LEU A 182 9.62 25.21 3.46
CA LEU A 182 8.33 25.82 3.81
C LEU A 182 8.31 26.35 5.25
N ASN A 183 8.89 25.63 6.19
CA ASN A 183 8.99 26.06 7.59
C ASN A 183 9.80 27.36 7.74
N LYS A 184 10.90 27.51 6.98
CA LYS A 184 11.67 28.77 6.94
C LYS A 184 10.88 29.95 6.42
N GLN A 185 9.84 29.70 5.61
CA GLN A 185 8.96 30.72 5.05
C GLN A 185 7.71 30.95 5.89
N GLY A 186 7.52 30.17 6.98
CA GLY A 186 6.29 30.21 7.80
C GLY A 186 5.04 29.67 7.10
N LEU A 187 5.22 28.83 6.07
CA LEU A 187 4.13 28.25 5.24
C LEU A 187 3.77 26.80 5.62
N LEU A 188 4.56 26.17 6.49
CA LEU A 188 4.31 24.79 6.89
C LEU A 188 3.29 24.73 8.03
N PRO A 189 2.20 23.95 7.93
CA PRO A 189 1.29 23.70 9.04
C PRO A 189 2.00 23.07 10.24
N ARG A 190 1.57 23.43 11.45
CA ARG A 190 2.16 22.90 12.69
C ARG A 190 2.06 21.39 12.79
N SER A 191 0.91 20.81 12.37
CA SER A 191 0.67 19.37 12.32
C SER A 191 1.75 18.63 11.52
N ASP A 192 2.27 19.23 10.43
CA ASP A 192 3.29 18.62 9.58
C ASP A 192 4.70 18.62 10.24
N THR A 193 4.90 19.43 11.28
CA THR A 193 6.17 19.44 12.05
C THR A 193 6.24 18.34 13.11
N GLU A 194 5.11 17.76 13.49
CA GLU A 194 5.04 16.72 14.50
C GLU A 194 5.58 15.38 13.96
N ALA A 195 6.14 14.55 14.84
CA ALA A 195 6.59 13.21 14.47
C ALA A 195 5.41 12.29 14.11
N MET A 196 5.66 11.22 13.36
CA MET A 196 4.71 10.13 13.17
C MET A 196 4.47 9.42 14.52
N SER A 197 3.23 8.98 14.76
CA SER A 197 2.95 8.15 15.93
C SER A 197 3.34 6.71 15.66
N VAL A 198 3.69 5.96 16.72
CA VAL A 198 3.99 4.52 16.66
C VAL A 198 3.19 3.86 17.75
N SER A 199 2.24 3.02 17.38
CA SER A 199 1.33 2.37 18.33
C SER A 199 1.56 0.87 18.46
N TYR A 200 2.13 0.24 17.45
CA TYR A 200 2.38 -1.19 17.40
C TYR A 200 3.72 -1.47 16.75
N ILE A 201 4.31 -2.62 17.08
CA ILE A 201 5.38 -3.25 16.30
C ILE A 201 4.93 -4.61 15.81
N SER A 202 5.47 -5.06 14.71
CA SER A 202 5.20 -6.39 14.18
C SER A 202 6.48 -7.08 13.77
N LEU A 203 6.59 -8.36 14.10
CA LEU A 203 7.58 -9.27 13.54
C LEU A 203 6.89 -10.06 12.44
N VAL A 204 7.46 -10.06 11.24
CA VAL A 204 6.87 -10.67 10.05
C VAL A 204 7.86 -11.58 9.35
N GLY A 205 7.37 -12.70 8.80
CA GLY A 205 8.19 -13.63 8.03
C GLY A 205 7.36 -14.47 7.07
N THR A 206 8.07 -15.15 6.18
CA THR A 206 7.48 -16.08 5.21
C THR A 206 8.29 -17.37 5.23
N THR A 207 7.63 -18.50 5.39
CA THR A 207 8.25 -19.83 5.39
C THR A 207 8.87 -20.15 4.03
N ASP A 208 9.82 -21.09 4.01
CA ASP A 208 10.13 -21.84 2.79
C ASP A 208 8.89 -22.64 2.34
N ALA A 209 8.95 -23.26 1.16
CA ALA A 209 7.89 -24.12 0.68
C ALA A 209 7.66 -25.28 1.65
N LEU A 210 6.44 -25.43 2.15
CA LEU A 210 6.04 -26.45 3.11
C LEU A 210 5.66 -27.75 2.41
N ASP A 211 5.87 -28.89 3.09
CA ASP A 211 5.38 -30.18 2.64
C ASP A 211 3.84 -30.23 2.76
N PRO A 212 3.12 -30.38 1.63
CA PRO A 212 1.66 -30.42 1.65
C PRO A 212 1.07 -31.61 2.40
N THR A 213 1.82 -32.66 2.61
CA THR A 213 1.36 -33.83 3.39
C THR A 213 1.27 -33.51 4.87
N LYS A 214 2.19 -32.67 5.37
CA LYS A 214 2.19 -32.16 6.75
C LYS A 214 1.30 -30.92 6.90
N TYR A 215 1.22 -30.09 5.86
CA TYR A 215 0.47 -28.83 5.85
C TYR A 215 -0.56 -28.78 4.71
N PRO A 216 -1.61 -29.61 4.73
CA PRO A 216 -2.57 -29.68 3.62
C PRO A 216 -3.31 -28.38 3.32
N CYS A 217 -3.33 -27.44 4.27
CA CYS A 217 -3.92 -26.10 4.09
C CYS A 217 -3.26 -25.28 2.97
N VAL A 218 -1.98 -25.54 2.63
CA VAL A 218 -1.28 -24.78 1.58
C VAL A 218 -1.77 -25.14 0.19
N LEU A 219 -2.42 -26.30 0.02
CA LEU A 219 -3.04 -26.74 -1.25
C LEU A 219 -4.39 -26.08 -1.53
N ARG A 220 -5.01 -25.42 -0.52
CA ARG A 220 -6.28 -24.71 -0.78
C ARG A 220 -6.08 -23.66 -1.87
N GLU A 221 -7.03 -23.58 -2.78
CA GLU A 221 -7.05 -22.59 -3.86
C GLU A 221 -7.07 -21.18 -3.31
N ASN A 222 -7.87 -20.95 -2.27
CA ASN A 222 -8.02 -19.67 -1.59
C ASN A 222 -7.06 -19.53 -0.41
N CYS A 223 -6.79 -18.29 -0.02
CA CYS A 223 -6.01 -18.00 1.19
C CYS A 223 -6.76 -18.46 2.44
N ASN A 224 -6.07 -19.18 3.31
CA ASN A 224 -6.53 -19.41 4.67
C ASN A 224 -5.94 -18.31 5.58
N SER A 225 -6.78 -17.39 6.01
CA SER A 225 -6.40 -16.27 6.89
C SER A 225 -6.82 -16.57 8.31
N SER A 226 -5.85 -16.73 9.22
CA SER A 226 -6.08 -17.00 10.64
C SER A 226 -5.54 -15.85 11.49
N PHE A 227 -6.37 -15.32 12.38
CA PHE A 227 -6.01 -14.30 13.34
C PHE A 227 -6.21 -14.85 14.75
N ILE A 228 -5.13 -14.95 15.53
CA ILE A 228 -5.17 -15.45 16.88
C ILE A 228 -4.94 -14.27 17.83
N ILE A 229 -5.86 -14.10 18.75
CA ILE A 229 -5.88 -12.96 19.67
C ILE A 229 -5.58 -13.48 21.07
N GLY A 230 -4.44 -13.06 21.58
CA GLY A 230 -4.03 -13.39 22.93
C GLY A 230 -4.92 -12.79 24.01
N ASP A 231 -4.76 -13.28 25.21
CA ASP A 231 -5.50 -12.82 26.39
C ASP A 231 -4.82 -11.61 27.08
N LYS A 232 -5.25 -11.29 28.29
CA LYS A 232 -4.67 -10.20 29.09
C LYS A 232 -3.22 -10.47 29.51
N LYS A 233 -2.81 -11.75 29.63
CA LYS A 233 -1.45 -12.12 30.01
C LYS A 233 -0.52 -12.23 28.82
N THR A 234 -1.09 -12.38 27.64
CA THR A 234 -0.40 -12.49 26.35
C THR A 234 -0.94 -11.42 25.41
N PRO A 235 -0.55 -10.14 25.58
CA PRO A 235 -1.12 -9.02 24.81
C PRO A 235 -0.56 -8.94 23.41
N TYR A 236 -0.63 -10.05 22.68
CA TYR A 236 -0.16 -10.23 21.32
C TYR A 236 -1.33 -10.62 20.40
N THR A 237 -1.25 -10.21 19.16
CA THR A 237 -2.06 -10.79 18.08
C THR A 237 -1.12 -11.38 17.05
N TRP A 238 -1.35 -12.64 16.66
CA TRP A 238 -0.55 -13.25 15.60
C TRP A 238 -1.44 -13.82 14.51
N CYS A 239 -0.94 -13.76 13.31
CA CYS A 239 -1.71 -14.09 12.12
C CYS A 239 -0.91 -15.00 11.21
N THR A 240 -1.63 -15.85 10.48
CA THR A 240 -1.04 -16.71 9.44
C THR A 240 -1.89 -16.62 8.18
N PHE A 241 -1.22 -16.61 7.02
CA PHE A 241 -1.84 -16.49 5.70
C PHE A 241 -1.19 -17.52 4.76
N THR A 242 -1.99 -18.42 4.19
CA THR A 242 -1.47 -19.29 3.14
C THR A 242 -1.37 -18.53 1.83
N ILE A 243 -0.21 -18.60 1.18
CA ILE A 243 0.07 -17.93 -0.10
C ILE A 243 0.55 -18.95 -1.14
N PRO A 244 0.60 -18.59 -2.43
CA PRO A 244 1.13 -19.46 -3.47
C PRO A 244 2.54 -19.97 -3.19
N GLY A 245 2.90 -21.10 -3.82
CA GLY A 245 4.18 -21.75 -3.62
C GLY A 245 4.27 -22.57 -2.32
N ASN A 246 3.12 -23.03 -1.79
CA ASN A 246 3.02 -23.83 -0.57
C ASN A 246 3.66 -23.15 0.65
N ARG A 247 3.52 -21.85 0.76
CA ARG A 247 4.13 -21.03 1.82
C ARG A 247 3.08 -20.49 2.78
N ILE A 248 3.51 -20.21 4.00
CA ILE A 248 2.73 -19.48 5.01
C ILE A 248 3.49 -18.19 5.34
N CYS A 249 2.82 -17.06 5.16
CA CYS A 249 3.24 -15.80 5.80
C CYS A 249 2.70 -15.76 7.21
N TRP A 250 3.52 -15.29 8.13
CA TRP A 250 3.13 -15.10 9.52
C TRP A 250 3.53 -13.69 10.00
N ASN A 251 2.76 -13.14 10.91
CA ASN A 251 3.14 -11.95 11.65
C ASN A 251 2.68 -12.04 13.11
N VAL A 252 3.46 -11.43 13.99
CA VAL A 252 3.17 -11.28 15.41
C VAL A 252 3.17 -9.80 15.73
N ILE A 253 2.05 -9.27 16.18
CA ILE A 253 1.79 -7.86 16.40
C ILE A 253 1.66 -7.60 17.89
N ILE A 254 2.36 -6.57 18.37
CA ILE A 254 2.43 -6.20 19.77
C ILE A 254 2.03 -4.75 19.91
N GLN A 255 1.11 -4.47 20.82
CA GLN A 255 0.74 -3.11 21.19
C GLN A 255 1.77 -2.54 22.15
N LEU A 256 2.32 -1.37 21.83
CA LEU A 256 3.29 -0.67 22.69
C LEU A 256 2.63 -0.17 23.98
N GLY A 257 3.41 -0.12 25.06
CA GLY A 257 2.95 0.26 26.39
C GLY A 257 2.26 -0.86 27.17
N LEU A 258 2.15 -2.08 26.61
CA LEU A 258 1.60 -3.24 27.31
C LEU A 258 2.62 -4.33 27.61
N ASP A 259 3.75 -4.33 26.91
CA ASP A 259 4.84 -5.30 27.10
C ASP A 259 6.20 -4.59 27.11
N PRO A 260 6.95 -4.63 28.25
CA PRO A 260 8.25 -3.98 28.36
C PRO A 260 9.28 -4.47 27.35
N VAL A 261 9.22 -5.76 26.93
CA VAL A 261 10.13 -6.33 25.92
C VAL A 261 9.87 -5.70 24.54
N ALA A 262 8.59 -5.51 24.22
CA ALA A 262 8.19 -4.87 22.98
C ALA A 262 8.62 -3.38 22.95
N ASP A 263 8.49 -2.68 24.09
CA ASP A 263 8.87 -1.28 24.20
C ASP A 263 10.40 -1.11 24.06
N GLU A 264 11.19 -2.03 24.65
CA GLU A 264 12.64 -2.07 24.46
C GLU A 264 13.03 -2.34 23.00
N LEU A 265 12.36 -3.31 22.37
CA LEU A 265 12.59 -3.66 20.96
C LEU A 265 12.22 -2.52 20.01
N ALA A 266 11.17 -1.76 20.31
CA ALA A 266 10.78 -0.60 19.51
C ALA A 266 11.86 0.48 19.47
N GLY A 267 12.57 0.70 20.58
CA GLY A 267 13.67 1.66 20.72
C GLY A 267 15.03 1.19 20.20
N SER A 268 15.14 -0.08 19.78
CA SER A 268 16.44 -0.67 19.39
C SER A 268 16.94 -0.17 18.04
N PRO A 269 18.24 0.16 17.89
CA PRO A 269 18.84 0.51 16.61
C PRO A 269 18.76 -0.62 15.58
N ASP A 270 18.65 -0.27 14.29
CA ASP A 270 18.48 -1.24 13.17
C ASP A 270 19.60 -2.30 13.06
N TRP A 271 20.81 -2.01 13.52
CA TRP A 271 21.93 -2.96 13.46
C TRP A 271 21.86 -4.11 14.49
N VAL A 272 20.99 -4.01 15.51
CA VAL A 272 20.73 -5.06 16.51
C VAL A 272 19.50 -5.91 16.14
N VAL A 273 18.84 -5.60 15.04
CA VAL A 273 17.51 -6.14 14.66
C VAL A 273 17.50 -7.67 14.57
N GLN A 274 18.52 -8.31 13.99
CA GLN A 274 18.49 -9.78 13.82
C GLN A 274 18.59 -10.54 15.14
N GLU A 275 19.44 -10.09 16.06
CA GLU A 275 19.56 -10.73 17.37
C GLU A 275 18.30 -10.51 18.21
N ASN A 276 17.73 -9.31 18.16
CA ASN A 276 16.48 -8.99 18.85
C ASN A 276 15.30 -9.74 18.25
N ASN A 277 15.23 -9.86 16.92
CA ASN A 277 14.21 -10.67 16.26
C ASN A 277 14.27 -12.12 16.72
N LYS A 278 15.48 -12.70 16.84
CA LYS A 278 15.67 -14.07 17.32
C LYS A 278 15.20 -14.22 18.76
N LYS A 279 15.61 -13.32 19.67
CA LYS A 279 15.16 -13.33 21.08
C LYS A 279 13.64 -13.26 21.18
N MET A 280 12.99 -12.41 20.38
CA MET A 280 11.54 -12.31 20.35
C MET A 280 10.91 -13.60 19.82
N MET A 281 11.39 -14.14 18.70
CA MET A 281 10.92 -15.41 18.15
C MET A 281 11.04 -16.53 19.21
N ASP A 282 12.17 -16.63 19.94
CA ASP A 282 12.37 -17.65 20.96
C ASP A 282 11.36 -17.52 22.11
N SER A 283 10.96 -16.31 22.50
CA SER A 283 10.00 -16.08 23.57
C SER A 283 8.56 -16.49 23.22
N ILE A 284 8.21 -16.47 21.93
CA ILE A 284 6.84 -16.73 21.45
C ILE A 284 6.70 -18.05 20.65
N ARG A 285 7.71 -18.90 20.64
CA ARG A 285 7.69 -20.20 19.92
C ARG A 285 6.51 -21.09 20.30
N HIS A 286 6.05 -21.00 21.54
CA HIS A 286 4.97 -21.81 22.08
C HIS A 286 3.56 -21.34 21.68
N PHE A 287 3.42 -20.18 21.00
CA PHE A 287 2.12 -19.68 20.56
C PHE A 287 1.49 -20.65 19.57
N LYS A 288 0.23 -21.02 19.84
CA LYS A 288 -0.51 -21.98 19.03
C LYS A 288 -0.96 -21.36 17.70
N THR A 289 -0.95 -22.14 16.66
CA THR A 289 -1.51 -21.81 15.34
C THR A 289 -2.38 -22.98 14.86
N PRO A 290 -3.27 -22.80 13.89
CA PRO A 290 -4.01 -23.93 13.30
C PRO A 290 -3.12 -25.00 12.65
N TYR A 291 -1.81 -24.78 12.56
CA TYR A 291 -0.82 -25.64 11.90
C TYR A 291 0.27 -26.16 12.84
N GLY A 292 0.07 -26.07 14.13
CA GLY A 292 1.04 -26.39 15.18
C GLY A 292 1.36 -25.16 16.03
N THR A 293 2.62 -24.80 16.17
CA THR A 293 3.07 -23.62 16.93
C THR A 293 3.77 -22.59 16.05
N MET A 294 3.97 -21.39 16.57
CA MET A 294 4.82 -20.41 15.88
C MET A 294 6.25 -20.93 15.74
N GLY A 295 6.74 -21.73 16.70
CA GLY A 295 8.04 -22.39 16.60
C GLY A 295 8.19 -23.28 15.38
N ASP A 296 7.15 -24.05 15.04
CA ASP A 296 7.14 -24.89 13.83
C ASP A 296 7.26 -24.06 12.54
N LEU A 297 6.66 -22.87 12.50
CA LEU A 297 6.78 -21.94 11.36
C LEU A 297 8.14 -21.23 11.34
N PHE A 298 8.69 -20.89 12.51
CA PHE A 298 10.00 -20.24 12.60
C PHE A 298 11.13 -21.16 12.13
N ASP A 299 11.06 -22.46 12.45
CA ASP A 299 12.08 -23.44 12.07
C ASP A 299 12.20 -23.65 10.55
N VAL A 300 11.17 -23.26 9.80
CA VAL A 300 11.11 -23.31 8.33
C VAL A 300 11.09 -21.91 7.70
N THR A 301 11.49 -20.90 8.46
CA THR A 301 11.62 -19.52 7.98
C THR A 301 13.08 -19.09 8.06
N GLN A 302 13.65 -18.67 6.93
CA GLN A 302 15.01 -18.12 6.90
C GLN A 302 15.05 -16.79 7.65
N ILE A 303 16.00 -16.64 8.57
CA ILE A 303 16.08 -15.45 9.45
C ILE A 303 16.25 -14.15 8.67
N GLU A 304 16.88 -14.21 7.49
CA GLU A 304 17.07 -13.09 6.58
C GLU A 304 15.74 -12.60 5.97
N ARG A 305 14.70 -13.43 6.00
CA ARG A 305 13.33 -13.08 5.57
C ARG A 305 12.43 -12.61 6.71
N VAL A 306 12.96 -12.53 7.91
CA VAL A 306 12.25 -11.98 9.06
C VAL A 306 12.54 -10.50 9.18
N SER A 307 11.50 -9.71 9.29
CA SER A 307 11.60 -8.25 9.43
C SER A 307 10.80 -7.75 10.62
N LYS A 308 11.36 -6.77 11.33
CA LYS A 308 10.62 -5.95 12.31
C LYS A 308 10.02 -4.76 11.57
N VAL A 309 8.75 -4.50 11.80
CA VAL A 309 8.01 -3.39 11.20
C VAL A 309 7.36 -2.56 12.30
N SER A 310 7.70 -1.29 12.40
CA SER A 310 6.99 -0.34 13.26
C SER A 310 5.73 0.15 12.53
N PHE A 311 4.59 0.11 13.21
CA PHE A 311 3.33 0.61 12.68
C PHE A 311 3.26 2.11 12.97
N GLU A 312 3.86 2.85 12.06
CA GLU A 312 3.83 4.30 12.05
C GLU A 312 2.57 4.78 11.33
N ASP A 313 2.01 5.89 11.83
CA ASP A 313 0.90 6.53 11.14
C ASP A 313 1.02 8.06 11.19
N LYS A 314 0.66 8.68 10.08
CA LYS A 314 0.47 10.12 9.95
C LYS A 314 -0.23 10.49 8.65
N LEU A 315 -1.19 11.37 8.74
CA LEU A 315 -1.72 12.10 7.59
C LEU A 315 -1.08 13.49 7.55
N PHE A 316 -0.25 13.74 6.55
CA PHE A 316 0.35 15.06 6.35
C PHE A 316 -0.64 15.99 5.63
N GLU A 317 -0.58 17.29 5.90
CA GLU A 317 -1.45 18.27 5.26
C GLU A 317 -0.85 18.85 3.97
N THR A 318 0.49 18.92 3.89
CA THR A 318 1.20 19.47 2.74
C THR A 318 1.72 18.36 1.84
N TRP A 319 1.04 18.15 0.71
CA TRP A 319 1.43 17.13 -0.27
C TRP A 319 2.16 17.70 -1.48
N ASN A 320 2.02 19.01 -1.74
CA ASN A 320 2.64 19.64 -2.88
C ASN A 320 3.06 21.09 -2.60
N HIS A 321 4.07 21.55 -3.31
CA HIS A 321 4.43 22.95 -3.40
C HIS A 321 5.23 23.26 -4.66
N GLY A 322 4.75 24.21 -5.46
CA GLY A 322 5.40 24.56 -6.72
C GLY A 322 5.41 23.42 -7.72
N ARG A 323 6.58 22.84 -7.97
CA ARG A 323 6.83 21.71 -8.90
C ARG A 323 7.04 20.36 -8.21
N VAL A 324 6.84 20.31 -6.91
CA VAL A 324 7.07 19.11 -6.09
C VAL A 324 5.77 18.59 -5.57
N VAL A 325 5.58 17.25 -5.63
CA VAL A 325 4.41 16.54 -5.09
C VAL A 325 4.83 15.26 -4.41
N LEU A 326 4.08 14.86 -3.37
CA LEU A 326 4.29 13.64 -2.60
C LEU A 326 3.18 12.63 -2.89
N VAL A 327 3.51 11.33 -2.88
CA VAL A 327 2.59 10.21 -3.08
C VAL A 327 2.85 9.10 -2.08
N GLY A 328 1.84 8.31 -1.77
CA GLY A 328 1.93 7.16 -0.87
C GLY A 328 2.39 7.53 0.52
N ASP A 329 3.22 6.67 1.13
CA ASP A 329 3.72 6.86 2.49
C ASP A 329 4.50 8.18 2.69
N ALA A 330 4.93 8.85 1.62
CA ALA A 330 5.54 10.18 1.70
C ALA A 330 4.49 11.28 1.98
N ALA A 331 3.25 11.10 1.60
CA ALA A 331 2.14 12.03 1.80
C ALA A 331 1.21 11.60 2.95
N HIS A 332 1.01 10.29 3.12
CA HIS A 332 0.12 9.72 4.14
C HIS A 332 0.59 8.31 4.52
N LYS A 333 0.77 8.09 5.79
CA LYS A 333 1.11 6.79 6.36
C LYS A 333 -0.08 6.26 7.15
N LEU A 334 -0.66 5.17 6.68
CA LEU A 334 -1.79 4.50 7.33
C LEU A 334 -1.30 3.29 8.12
N LEU A 335 -2.00 2.96 9.20
CA LEU A 335 -1.77 1.69 9.90
C LEU A 335 -2.11 0.51 8.97
N PRO A 336 -1.33 -0.58 9.02
CA PRO A 336 -1.49 -1.72 8.09
C PRO A 336 -2.72 -2.59 8.38
N SER A 337 -3.49 -2.29 9.43
CA SER A 337 -4.66 -3.05 9.88
C SER A 337 -5.77 -3.24 8.82
N THR A 338 -5.87 -2.31 7.88
CA THR A 338 -6.83 -2.37 6.77
C THR A 338 -6.22 -2.90 5.46
N GLY A 339 -4.89 -3.13 5.41
CA GLY A 339 -4.18 -3.44 4.17
C GLY A 339 -4.18 -2.32 3.14
N ALA A 340 -4.67 -1.12 3.49
CA ALA A 340 -4.95 -0.04 2.54
C ALA A 340 -3.73 0.79 2.12
N GLY A 341 -2.58 0.70 2.81
CA GLY A 341 -1.42 1.56 2.54
C GLY A 341 -0.90 1.45 1.10
N ALA A 342 -0.65 0.22 0.64
CA ALA A 342 -0.20 -0.03 -0.73
C ALA A 342 -1.24 0.37 -1.79
N VAL A 343 -2.51 0.07 -1.51
CA VAL A 343 -3.64 0.42 -2.39
C VAL A 343 -3.73 1.94 -2.55
N ASN A 344 -3.69 2.69 -1.44
CA ASN A 344 -3.70 4.16 -1.47
C ASN A 344 -2.51 4.73 -2.24
N ALA A 345 -1.30 4.22 -2.01
CA ALA A 345 -0.11 4.66 -2.72
C ALA A 345 -0.21 4.45 -4.24
N MET A 346 -0.82 3.35 -4.67
CA MET A 346 -1.04 3.07 -6.09
C MET A 346 -2.20 3.89 -6.68
N GLN A 347 -3.25 4.15 -5.91
CA GLN A 347 -4.33 5.06 -6.32
C GLN A 347 -3.81 6.49 -6.53
N ASP A 348 -2.91 6.95 -5.66
CA ASP A 348 -2.23 8.24 -5.84
C ASP A 348 -1.52 8.31 -7.19
N SER A 349 -0.84 7.23 -7.58
CA SER A 349 -0.10 7.15 -8.84
C SER A 349 -1.04 7.23 -10.05
N VAL A 350 -2.19 6.56 -9.99
CA VAL A 350 -3.20 6.63 -11.07
C VAL A 350 -3.71 8.05 -11.21
N LEU A 351 -4.09 8.68 -10.11
CA LEU A 351 -4.65 10.02 -10.14
C LEU A 351 -3.62 11.07 -10.55
N LEU A 352 -2.42 11.02 -9.94
CA LEU A 352 -1.34 11.92 -10.31
C LEU A 352 -0.95 11.76 -11.78
N GLY A 353 -0.95 10.52 -12.31
CA GLY A 353 -0.74 10.23 -13.71
C GLY A 353 -1.75 10.93 -14.62
N ASN A 354 -3.04 10.93 -14.25
CA ASN A 354 -4.09 11.65 -14.96
C ASN A 354 -3.84 13.15 -14.98
N HIS A 355 -3.60 13.75 -13.81
CA HIS A 355 -3.35 15.19 -13.72
C HIS A 355 -2.08 15.61 -14.46
N ILE A 356 -1.02 14.80 -14.47
CA ILE A 356 0.19 15.09 -15.25
C ILE A 356 -0.07 14.98 -16.76
N TYR A 357 -0.86 13.99 -17.20
CA TYR A 357 -1.23 13.82 -18.60
C TYR A 357 -1.98 15.04 -19.16
N ASP A 358 -2.84 15.62 -18.35
CA ASP A 358 -3.68 16.77 -18.73
C ASP A 358 -2.93 18.13 -18.71
N ILE A 359 -1.63 18.16 -18.36
CA ILE A 359 -0.83 19.39 -18.37
C ILE A 359 -0.54 19.84 -19.80
N HIS A 360 -1.33 20.75 -20.31
CA HIS A 360 -1.11 21.40 -21.60
C HIS A 360 -1.51 22.90 -21.54
N PRO A 361 -0.61 23.81 -21.93
CA PRO A 361 0.82 23.66 -22.17
C PRO A 361 1.63 23.44 -20.89
N THR A 362 2.86 22.94 -21.02
CA THR A 362 3.79 22.74 -19.89
C THR A 362 4.30 24.10 -19.39
N SER A 363 3.56 24.71 -18.45
CA SER A 363 3.91 25.97 -17.79
C SER A 363 4.05 25.78 -16.28
N HIS A 364 4.65 26.74 -15.59
CA HIS A 364 4.74 26.69 -14.12
C HIS A 364 3.36 26.70 -13.46
N GLU A 365 2.47 27.53 -13.96
CA GLU A 365 1.11 27.72 -13.43
C GLU A 365 0.29 26.45 -13.64
N ASN A 366 0.34 25.83 -14.82
CA ASN A 366 -0.42 24.61 -15.11
C ASN A 366 0.11 23.42 -14.30
N ILE A 367 1.44 23.29 -14.13
CA ILE A 367 2.01 22.27 -13.25
C ILE A 367 1.53 22.47 -11.82
N LYS A 368 1.64 23.70 -11.28
CA LYS A 368 1.19 24.00 -9.93
C LYS A 368 -0.29 23.69 -9.74
N ALA A 369 -1.14 24.07 -10.70
CA ALA A 369 -2.57 23.78 -10.66
C ALA A 369 -2.84 22.29 -10.65
N ALA A 370 -2.28 21.53 -11.61
CA ALA A 370 -2.46 20.07 -11.69
C ALA A 370 -2.03 19.32 -10.41
N LEU A 371 -0.92 19.74 -9.78
CA LEU A 371 -0.47 19.12 -8.52
C LEU A 371 -1.36 19.52 -7.34
N SER A 372 -1.99 20.69 -7.36
CA SER A 372 -2.98 21.09 -6.35
C SER A 372 -4.30 20.34 -6.53
N ASP A 373 -4.77 20.22 -7.76
CA ASP A 373 -6.00 19.50 -8.11
C ASP A 373 -5.89 18.01 -7.73
N TYR A 374 -4.74 17.38 -8.00
CA TYR A 374 -4.44 16.03 -7.52
C TYR A 374 -4.59 15.92 -5.99
N LYS A 375 -4.00 16.86 -5.23
CA LYS A 375 -4.12 16.84 -3.77
C LYS A 375 -5.58 17.03 -3.34
N GLU A 376 -6.30 17.99 -3.90
CA GLU A 376 -7.68 18.29 -3.54
C GLU A 376 -8.58 17.06 -3.78
N GLU A 377 -8.45 16.42 -4.93
CA GLU A 377 -9.24 15.23 -5.27
C GLU A 377 -8.93 14.04 -4.36
N ARG A 378 -7.66 13.88 -3.97
CA ARG A 378 -7.21 12.67 -3.27
C ARG A 378 -7.25 12.78 -1.74
N PHE A 379 -7.02 13.98 -1.21
CA PHE A 379 -6.85 14.20 0.23
C PHE A 379 -8.06 13.77 1.05
N ASP A 380 -9.27 14.10 0.63
CA ASP A 380 -10.48 13.78 1.38
C ASP A 380 -10.72 12.27 1.45
N ALA A 381 -10.43 11.52 0.38
CA ALA A 381 -10.55 10.07 0.37
C ALA A 381 -9.58 9.41 1.38
N VAL A 382 -8.34 9.88 1.45
CA VAL A 382 -7.35 9.38 2.43
C VAL A 382 -7.71 9.81 3.84
N LYS A 383 -8.14 11.08 4.02
CA LYS A 383 -8.57 11.62 5.30
C LYS A 383 -9.73 10.83 5.92
N GLU A 384 -10.64 10.34 5.10
CA GLU A 384 -11.72 9.47 5.56
C GLU A 384 -11.21 8.09 6.00
N GLN A 385 -10.23 7.52 5.30
CA GLN A 385 -9.66 6.20 5.60
C GLN A 385 -8.70 6.21 6.80
N TYR A 386 -8.07 7.33 7.09
CA TYR A 386 -7.08 7.45 8.17
C TYR A 386 -7.64 7.02 9.54
N PRO A 387 -8.76 7.59 10.07
CA PRO A 387 -9.34 7.14 11.32
C PRO A 387 -9.86 5.69 11.27
N GLN A 388 -10.30 5.21 10.11
CA GLN A 388 -10.75 3.83 9.93
C GLN A 388 -9.60 2.84 10.14
N SER A 389 -8.39 3.15 9.65
CA SER A 389 -7.21 2.32 9.88
C SER A 389 -6.88 2.21 11.38
N TYR A 390 -7.07 3.30 12.12
CA TYR A 390 -6.85 3.32 13.56
C TYR A 390 -7.89 2.51 14.34
N ILE A 391 -9.18 2.66 14.00
CA ILE A 391 -10.27 1.86 14.60
C ILE A 391 -10.07 0.38 14.28
N SER A 392 -9.73 0.04 13.05
CA SER A 392 -9.44 -1.34 12.64
C SER A 392 -8.26 -1.92 13.42
N ALA A 393 -7.18 -1.16 13.63
CA ALA A 393 -6.04 -1.60 14.44
C ALA A 393 -6.48 -1.90 15.89
N LYS A 394 -7.31 -1.07 16.50
CA LYS A 394 -7.85 -1.32 17.85
C LYS A 394 -8.71 -2.58 17.90
N ILE A 395 -9.52 -2.84 16.89
CA ILE A 395 -10.34 -4.05 16.80
C ILE A 395 -9.46 -5.28 16.60
N MET A 396 -8.48 -5.21 15.72
CA MET A 396 -7.65 -6.35 15.33
C MET A 396 -6.56 -6.67 16.37
N TYR A 397 -5.91 -5.64 16.90
CA TYR A 397 -4.65 -5.77 17.64
C TYR A 397 -4.72 -5.18 19.06
N GLY A 398 -5.82 -4.51 19.43
CA GLY A 398 -5.94 -3.86 20.72
C GLY A 398 -6.19 -4.84 21.86
N HIS A 399 -5.51 -4.67 22.99
CA HIS A 399 -5.60 -5.54 24.18
C HIS A 399 -6.09 -4.85 25.45
N THR A 400 -6.33 -3.53 25.40
CA THR A 400 -6.97 -2.81 26.51
C THR A 400 -8.41 -3.28 26.71
N LEU A 401 -8.99 -3.06 27.91
CA LEU A 401 -10.36 -3.48 28.22
C LEU A 401 -11.38 -2.89 27.23
N SER A 402 -11.25 -1.60 26.91
CA SER A 402 -12.14 -0.90 25.97
C SER A 402 -12.06 -1.46 24.55
N GLU A 403 -10.86 -1.81 24.07
CA GLU A 403 -10.64 -2.40 22.74
C GLU A 403 -11.19 -3.83 22.65
N ARG A 404 -11.07 -4.60 23.72
CA ARG A 404 -11.69 -5.95 23.81
C ARG A 404 -13.22 -5.88 23.77
N ILE A 405 -13.83 -4.92 24.48
CA ILE A 405 -15.28 -4.69 24.42
C ILE A 405 -15.69 -4.25 23.02
N LEU A 406 -14.97 -3.28 22.41
CA LEU A 406 -15.22 -2.81 21.05
C LEU A 406 -15.20 -3.98 20.05
N ARG A 407 -14.20 -4.85 20.13
CA ARG A 407 -14.07 -6.06 19.29
C ARG A 407 -15.29 -6.97 19.44
N GLN A 408 -15.72 -7.26 20.66
CA GLN A 408 -16.90 -8.10 20.89
C GLN A 408 -18.18 -7.50 20.28
N VAL A 409 -18.36 -6.19 20.41
CA VAL A 409 -19.51 -5.50 19.80
C VAL A 409 -19.46 -5.63 18.26
N VAL A 410 -18.30 -5.39 17.65
CA VAL A 410 -18.15 -5.44 16.18
C VAL A 410 -18.32 -6.85 15.64
N PHE A 411 -17.74 -7.85 16.29
CA PHE A 411 -17.80 -9.24 15.80
C PHE A 411 -19.18 -9.86 15.97
N ASN A 412 -19.86 -9.61 17.09
CA ASN A 412 -21.06 -10.36 17.45
C ASN A 412 -22.36 -9.59 17.22
N TRP A 413 -22.32 -8.25 17.23
CA TRP A 413 -23.54 -7.44 17.32
C TRP A 413 -23.71 -6.48 16.14
N LEU A 414 -22.69 -6.30 15.29
CA LEU A 414 -22.81 -5.42 14.13
C LEU A 414 -23.65 -6.10 13.04
N PRO A 415 -24.81 -5.53 12.64
CA PRO A 415 -25.66 -6.10 11.59
C PRO A 415 -24.93 -6.24 10.25
N GLU A 416 -25.17 -7.33 9.54
CA GLU A 416 -24.57 -7.59 8.22
C GLU A 416 -24.89 -6.50 7.20
N SER A 417 -26.08 -5.88 7.29
CA SER A 417 -26.44 -4.76 6.42
C SER A 417 -25.52 -3.54 6.61
N ILE A 418 -25.04 -3.29 7.83
CA ILE A 418 -24.08 -2.21 8.11
C ILE A 418 -22.69 -2.58 7.57
N LYS A 419 -22.23 -3.81 7.81
CA LYS A 419 -20.96 -4.31 7.26
C LYS A 419 -20.94 -4.22 5.73
N ARG A 420 -22.01 -4.68 5.08
CA ARG A 420 -22.18 -4.61 3.61
C ARG A 420 -22.15 -3.17 3.08
N LYS A 421 -22.87 -2.25 3.74
CA LYS A 421 -22.89 -0.83 3.37
C LYS A 421 -21.51 -0.19 3.51
N GLN A 422 -20.78 -0.51 4.59
CA GLN A 422 -19.44 -0.03 4.80
C GLN A 422 -18.49 -0.58 3.73
N LEU A 423 -18.53 -1.88 3.45
CA LEU A 423 -17.71 -2.50 2.42
C LEU A 423 -17.93 -1.88 1.03
N LEU A 424 -19.19 -1.63 0.65
CA LEU A 424 -19.52 -0.93 -0.60
C LEU A 424 -18.92 0.47 -0.64
N LYS A 425 -18.96 1.21 0.48
CA LYS A 425 -18.36 2.54 0.61
C LYS A 425 -16.84 2.45 0.47
N ASP A 426 -16.21 1.53 1.21
CA ASP A 426 -14.76 1.36 1.22
C ASP A 426 -14.21 0.93 -0.14
N THR A 427 -15.00 0.21 -0.95
CA THR A 427 -14.61 -0.27 -2.28
C THR A 427 -15.11 0.59 -3.44
N ALA A 428 -15.79 1.70 -3.18
CA ALA A 428 -16.38 2.56 -4.21
C ALA A 428 -15.34 3.33 -5.03
N TYR A 429 -14.25 3.76 -4.40
CA TYR A 429 -13.22 4.56 -5.04
C TYR A 429 -12.23 3.67 -5.78
N ARG A 430 -12.30 3.67 -7.12
CA ARG A 430 -11.50 2.85 -8.04
C ARG A 430 -11.02 3.70 -9.21
N PRO A 431 -9.99 4.52 -9.02
CA PRO A 431 -9.48 5.38 -10.08
C PRO A 431 -8.89 4.55 -11.22
N GLN A 432 -9.08 5.04 -12.44
CA GLN A 432 -8.51 4.51 -13.67
C GLN A 432 -7.74 5.61 -14.40
N ALA A 433 -6.76 5.21 -15.22
CA ALA A 433 -6.06 6.13 -16.10
C ALA A 433 -6.99 6.62 -17.20
N ASN A 434 -7.24 7.93 -17.26
CA ASN A 434 -8.19 8.56 -18.19
C ASN A 434 -7.71 8.53 -19.66
N PHE A 435 -6.42 8.36 -19.87
CA PHE A 435 -5.77 8.29 -21.19
C PHE A 435 -5.66 6.84 -21.73
N LEU A 436 -6.17 5.86 -21.00
CA LEU A 436 -6.28 4.46 -21.44
C LEU A 436 -7.74 4.06 -21.59
N PRO A 437 -8.06 3.00 -22.36
CA PRO A 437 -9.40 2.46 -22.41
C PRO A 437 -9.91 2.10 -21.02
N LEU A 438 -11.11 2.56 -20.67
CA LEU A 438 -11.70 2.30 -19.36
C LEU A 438 -12.19 0.85 -19.27
N VAL A 439 -11.90 0.23 -18.12
CA VAL A 439 -12.46 -1.08 -17.76
C VAL A 439 -13.87 -0.87 -17.20
N PRO A 440 -14.88 -1.55 -17.73
CA PRO A 440 -16.23 -1.46 -17.22
C PRO A 440 -16.36 -2.05 -15.82
N LYS A 441 -17.32 -1.57 -15.05
CA LYS A 441 -17.61 -2.13 -13.72
C LYS A 441 -18.09 -3.58 -13.85
N ARG A 442 -17.37 -4.53 -13.25
CA ARG A 442 -17.66 -5.97 -13.30
C ARG A 442 -19.04 -6.34 -12.69
N GLU A 443 -19.56 -5.53 -11.81
CA GLU A 443 -20.91 -5.67 -11.24
C GLU A 443 -22.00 -5.68 -12.35
N VAL A 444 -21.82 -4.83 -13.34
CA VAL A 444 -22.74 -4.75 -14.50
C VAL A 444 -22.62 -5.99 -15.38
N PHE A 445 -21.41 -6.54 -15.54
CA PHE A 445 -21.18 -7.75 -16.34
C PHE A 445 -21.81 -9.00 -15.70
N LYS A 446 -21.59 -9.22 -14.40
CA LYS A 446 -22.19 -10.36 -13.68
C LYS A 446 -23.73 -10.31 -13.73
N ARG A 447 -24.31 -9.13 -13.62
CA ARG A 447 -25.75 -8.94 -13.73
C ARG A 447 -26.25 -9.25 -15.13
N ILE A 448 -25.58 -8.76 -16.17
CA ILE A 448 -25.93 -9.03 -17.58
C ILE A 448 -25.72 -10.51 -17.92
N GLN A 449 -24.66 -11.15 -17.43
CA GLN A 449 -24.46 -12.59 -17.61
C GLN A 449 -25.56 -13.40 -16.93
N LYS A 450 -25.88 -13.07 -15.66
CA LYS A 450 -26.95 -13.76 -14.94
C LYS A 450 -28.33 -13.58 -15.59
N GLU A 451 -28.64 -12.36 -16.07
CA GLU A 451 -29.84 -12.08 -16.83
C GLU A 451 -29.88 -12.88 -18.14
N LYS A 452 -28.75 -13.04 -18.85
CA LYS A 452 -28.64 -13.89 -20.05
C LYS A 452 -28.80 -15.38 -19.76
N GLU A 453 -28.17 -15.89 -18.71
CA GLU A 453 -28.28 -17.29 -18.27
C GLU A 453 -29.71 -17.60 -17.82
N GLU A 454 -30.38 -16.68 -17.14
CA GLU A 454 -31.79 -16.79 -16.76
C GLU A 454 -32.73 -16.73 -18.00
N GLU A 455 -32.40 -15.96 -19.03
CA GLU A 455 -33.14 -15.93 -20.31
C GLU A 455 -32.89 -17.17 -21.14
N GLU A 456 -31.66 -17.68 -21.18
CA GLU A 456 -31.32 -18.92 -21.88
C GLU A 456 -31.92 -20.16 -21.19
N GLY A 457 -31.86 -20.19 -19.83
CA GLY A 457 -32.53 -21.24 -19.06
C GLY A 457 -34.05 -21.28 -19.20
N LYS A 458 -34.69 -20.13 -19.47
CA LYS A 458 -36.13 -20.06 -19.80
C LYS A 458 -36.48 -20.48 -21.23
N LYS A 459 -35.48 -20.57 -22.11
CA LYS A 459 -35.66 -21.00 -23.53
C LYS A 459 -35.49 -22.52 -23.76
N ILE A 460 -35.13 -23.29 -22.72
CA ILE A 460 -35.13 -24.75 -22.81
C ILE A 460 -36.56 -25.22 -22.51
N PRO A 461 -37.33 -25.68 -23.48
CA PRO A 461 -38.64 -26.24 -23.21
C PRO A 461 -38.46 -27.51 -22.39
N ALA A 462 -39.24 -27.65 -21.31
CA ALA A 462 -39.42 -28.92 -20.65
C ALA A 462 -39.94 -29.96 -21.71
N ALA A 463 -39.00 -30.66 -22.31
CA ALA A 463 -39.32 -31.77 -23.21
C ALA A 463 -39.26 -33.03 -22.36
N LEU A 464 -40.46 -33.48 -21.97
CA LEU A 464 -40.92 -34.83 -21.60
C LEU A 464 -40.16 -35.58 -20.50
#